data_3786ed3271cf3f367eb50825109de253
#
_entry.id   3786ed3271cf3f367eb50825109de253
#
_cell.length_a   1.000
_cell.length_b   1.000
_cell.length_c   1.000
_cell.angle_alpha   90.00
_cell.angle_beta   90.00
_cell.angle_gamma   90.00
#
_symmetry.space_group_name_H-M   'P 1'
#
loop_
_entity.id
_entity.type
_entity.pdbx_description
1 polymer ?
#
loop_
_entity_poly.entity_id
_entity_poly.type
_entity_poly.pdbx_seq_one_letter_code
_entity_poly.pdbx_strand_id
1 'polypeptide(L)'
;MRMTVLYYSKTGNTLKMAEAIATGMQSIAKAEAKSFSIERIDEDWLKTSKCVVVGSPIYMASVSGKVKEWLEGPCLKYGLSGKLGGAFATADYIHGGGELGIRTILDHMMVLGMLTFSGGGAFGKPVIHLGPVAINKNLEASRELFEIYGKRMASEALKLFTPTC
;
A
#
# COMPACT_ATOMS: atom_id res chain seq x y z
N MET A 1 -4.56 13.32 9.93
CA MET A 1 -3.28 12.54 9.87
C MET A 1 -3.01 12.20 8.41
N ARG A 2 -1.84 12.59 7.90
CA ARG A 2 -1.45 12.31 6.50
C ARG A 2 -1.08 10.85 6.29
N MET A 3 -1.49 10.31 5.15
CA MET A 3 -1.24 8.94 4.70
C MET A 3 -0.95 8.94 3.20
N THR A 4 -0.13 8.01 2.76
CA THR A 4 0.31 7.93 1.37
C THR A 4 0.10 6.54 0.78
N VAL A 5 -0.39 6.47 -0.44
CA VAL A 5 -0.39 5.27 -1.25
C VAL A 5 0.57 5.48 -2.42
N LEU A 6 1.67 4.74 -2.45
CA LEU A 6 2.65 4.79 -3.52
C LEU A 6 2.42 3.64 -4.51
N TYR A 7 2.65 3.89 -5.78
CA TYR A 7 2.49 2.87 -6.80
C TYR A 7 3.43 3.11 -7.99
N TYR A 8 3.73 2.04 -8.69
CA TYR A 8 4.15 2.07 -10.09
C TYR A 8 3.03 1.51 -10.95
N SER A 9 2.74 2.13 -12.09
CA SER A 9 1.67 1.67 -12.99
C SER A 9 1.98 2.01 -14.45
N LYS A 10 2.16 0.98 -15.28
CA LYS A 10 2.41 1.16 -16.71
C LYS A 10 1.11 1.33 -17.51
N THR A 11 0.05 0.63 -17.13
CA THR A 11 -1.23 0.56 -17.87
C THR A 11 -2.41 1.17 -17.12
N GLY A 12 -2.18 1.74 -15.93
CA GLY A 12 -3.23 2.34 -15.10
C GLY A 12 -3.89 1.42 -14.09
N ASN A 13 -3.66 0.10 -14.14
CA ASN A 13 -4.34 -0.86 -13.25
C ASN A 13 -3.94 -0.68 -11.78
N THR A 14 -2.64 -0.59 -11.50
CA THR A 14 -2.13 -0.37 -10.14
C THR A 14 -2.51 1.03 -9.62
N LEU A 15 -2.55 2.04 -10.49
CA LEU A 15 -3.07 3.37 -10.16
C LEU A 15 -4.51 3.31 -9.65
N LYS A 16 -5.42 2.65 -10.38
CA LYS A 16 -6.83 2.52 -9.98
C LYS A 16 -6.99 1.89 -8.60
N MET A 17 -6.19 0.88 -8.29
CA MET A 17 -6.21 0.23 -6.98
C MET A 17 -5.58 1.10 -5.88
N ALA A 18 -4.55 1.88 -6.20
CA ALA A 18 -4.00 2.88 -5.28
C ALA A 18 -5.04 3.96 -4.92
N GLU A 19 -5.79 4.43 -5.90
CA GLU A 19 -6.89 5.39 -5.69
C GLU A 19 -8.01 4.81 -4.83
N ALA A 20 -8.38 3.54 -5.04
CA ALA A 20 -9.36 2.84 -4.20
C ALA A 20 -8.91 2.77 -2.74
N ILE A 21 -7.63 2.41 -2.47
CA ILE A 21 -7.07 2.42 -1.12
C ILE A 21 -7.14 3.83 -0.52
N ALA A 22 -6.70 4.85 -1.26
CA ALA A 22 -6.74 6.23 -0.79
C ALA A 22 -8.17 6.71 -0.47
N THR A 23 -9.15 6.34 -1.30
CA THR A 23 -10.59 6.58 -1.04
C THR A 23 -11.04 5.92 0.26
N GLY A 24 -10.67 4.66 0.47
CA GLY A 24 -10.95 3.95 1.71
C GLY A 24 -10.34 4.64 2.94
N MET A 25 -9.07 5.07 2.84
CA MET A 25 -8.41 5.82 3.92
C MET A 25 -9.13 7.14 4.22
N GLN A 26 -9.49 7.91 3.19
CA GLN A 26 -10.18 9.21 3.33
C GLN A 26 -11.58 9.10 3.96
N SER A 27 -12.23 7.93 3.88
CA SER A 27 -13.53 7.70 4.51
C SER A 27 -13.46 7.62 6.04
N ILE A 28 -12.25 7.52 6.62
CA ILE A 28 -12.04 7.49 8.07
C ILE A 28 -11.78 8.92 8.57
N ALA A 29 -12.55 9.35 9.56
CA ALA A 29 -12.42 10.67 10.14
C ALA A 29 -10.99 10.95 10.62
N LYS A 30 -10.48 12.17 10.37
CA LYS A 30 -9.10 12.62 10.69
C LYS A 30 -8.01 12.00 9.80
N ALA A 31 -8.33 11.16 8.81
CA ALA A 31 -7.38 10.67 7.83
C ALA A 31 -7.38 11.56 6.58
N GLU A 32 -6.20 11.93 6.11
CA GLU A 32 -5.96 12.64 4.87
C GLU A 32 -5.04 11.77 4.01
N ALA A 33 -5.54 11.22 2.92
CA ALA A 33 -4.77 10.30 2.09
C ALA A 33 -4.60 10.81 0.67
N LYS A 34 -3.43 10.57 0.09
CA LYS A 34 -3.14 10.80 -1.33
C LYS A 34 -2.41 9.61 -1.93
N SER A 35 -2.62 9.39 -3.22
CA SER A 35 -1.86 8.42 -4.02
C SER A 35 -0.86 9.13 -4.92
N PHE A 36 0.37 8.58 -5.03
CA PHE A 36 1.42 9.10 -5.90
C PHE A 36 2.13 7.97 -6.64
N SER A 37 2.47 8.21 -7.91
CA SER A 37 3.47 7.38 -8.56
C SER A 37 4.82 7.53 -7.87
N ILE A 38 5.57 6.42 -7.73
CA ILE A 38 6.96 6.47 -7.21
C ILE A 38 7.89 7.33 -8.08
N GLU A 39 7.48 7.64 -9.31
CA GLU A 39 8.20 8.52 -10.24
C GLU A 39 7.88 10.01 -10.03
N ARG A 40 6.81 10.33 -9.29
CA ARG A 40 6.36 11.72 -9.02
C ARG A 40 5.74 11.81 -7.63
N ILE A 41 6.58 11.85 -6.61
CA ILE A 41 6.19 11.91 -5.19
C ILE A 41 6.18 13.36 -4.72
N ASP A 42 5.14 13.76 -3.97
CA ASP A 42 5.19 14.94 -3.11
C ASP A 42 6.00 14.56 -1.87
N GLU A 43 7.27 15.03 -1.84
CA GLU A 43 8.22 14.65 -0.79
C GLU A 43 7.79 15.12 0.61
N ASP A 44 7.27 16.35 0.72
CA ASP A 44 6.83 16.91 2.00
C ASP A 44 5.59 16.17 2.53
N TRP A 45 4.70 15.79 1.63
CA TRP A 45 3.57 14.96 2.00
C TRP A 45 4.02 13.58 2.49
N LEU A 46 4.89 12.89 1.78
CA LEU A 46 5.38 11.56 2.15
C LEU A 46 6.17 11.59 3.46
N LYS A 47 7.07 12.57 3.63
CA LYS A 47 7.85 12.72 4.87
C LYS A 47 6.97 12.90 6.10
N THR A 48 5.87 13.62 5.97
CA THR A 48 4.93 13.87 7.08
C THR A 48 3.84 12.81 7.25
N SER A 49 3.69 11.87 6.31
CA SER A 49 2.73 10.77 6.40
C SER A 49 3.11 9.79 7.51
N LYS A 50 2.10 9.29 8.23
CA LYS A 50 2.25 8.26 9.29
C LYS A 50 1.98 6.85 8.79
N CYS A 51 1.25 6.72 7.67
CA CYS A 51 0.97 5.44 7.01
C CYS A 51 1.40 5.53 5.55
N VAL A 52 2.11 4.51 5.08
CA VAL A 52 2.58 4.41 3.69
C VAL A 52 2.28 3.02 3.15
N VAL A 53 1.43 2.95 2.13
CA VAL A 53 1.13 1.71 1.41
C VAL A 53 1.85 1.75 0.06
N VAL A 54 2.50 0.65 -0.33
CA VAL A 54 3.22 0.55 -1.60
C VAL A 54 2.60 -0.54 -2.47
N GLY A 55 2.35 -0.22 -3.73
CA GLY A 55 1.78 -1.12 -4.71
C GLY A 55 2.64 -1.33 -5.94
N SER A 56 2.62 -2.57 -6.44
CA SER A 56 3.33 -2.96 -7.65
C SER A 56 2.46 -3.77 -8.59
N PRO A 57 2.58 -3.56 -9.90
CA PRO A 57 2.18 -4.59 -10.84
C PRO A 57 3.14 -5.77 -10.73
N ILE A 58 2.63 -6.97 -10.96
CA ILE A 58 3.45 -8.19 -10.94
C ILE A 58 3.92 -8.51 -12.34
N TYR A 59 5.24 -8.57 -12.50
CA TYR A 59 5.93 -8.98 -13.72
C TYR A 59 6.84 -10.17 -13.42
N MET A 60 6.73 -11.23 -14.21
CA MET A 60 7.55 -12.45 -14.05
C MET A 60 7.55 -12.97 -12.61
N ALA A 61 6.35 -13.07 -12.03
CA ALA A 61 6.07 -13.54 -10.67
C ALA A 61 6.71 -12.71 -9.53
N SER A 62 7.13 -11.46 -9.80
CA SER A 62 7.75 -10.57 -8.81
C SER A 62 7.23 -9.13 -8.94
N VAL A 63 7.62 -8.28 -8.01
CA VAL A 63 7.42 -6.83 -8.12
C VAL A 63 8.08 -6.29 -9.38
N SER A 64 7.57 -5.19 -9.93
CA SER A 64 8.23 -4.52 -11.05
C SER A 64 9.64 -4.06 -10.66
N GLY A 65 10.59 -4.11 -11.60
CA GLY A 65 11.95 -3.63 -11.38
C GLY A 65 11.99 -2.19 -10.86
N LYS A 66 11.06 -1.34 -11.30
CA LYS A 66 10.93 0.06 -10.83
C LYS A 66 10.61 0.17 -9.34
N VAL A 67 9.69 -0.67 -8.84
CA VAL A 67 9.36 -0.71 -7.40
C VAL A 67 10.55 -1.26 -6.61
N LYS A 68 11.19 -2.31 -7.12
CA LYS A 68 12.38 -2.90 -6.48
C LYS A 68 13.51 -1.89 -6.36
N GLU A 69 13.85 -1.22 -7.45
CA GLU A 69 14.87 -0.18 -7.50
C GLU A 69 14.55 0.97 -6.50
N TRP A 70 13.29 1.41 -6.45
CA TRP A 70 12.85 2.45 -5.52
C TRP A 70 13.01 2.03 -4.06
N LEU A 71 12.66 0.79 -3.72
CA LEU A 71 12.78 0.24 -2.37
C LEU A 71 14.24 0.04 -1.92
N GLU A 72 15.17 -0.16 -2.84
CA GLU A 72 16.60 -0.40 -2.55
C GLU A 72 17.42 0.88 -2.39
N GLY A 73 16.92 2.01 -2.81
CA GLY A 73 17.70 3.25 -2.75
C GLY A 73 16.86 4.52 -2.56
N PRO A 74 16.09 4.96 -3.57
CA PRO A 74 15.39 6.26 -3.52
C PRO A 74 14.46 6.46 -2.33
N CYS A 75 13.89 5.39 -1.75
CA CYS A 75 13.00 5.48 -0.61
C CYS A 75 13.69 5.96 0.69
N LEU A 76 15.01 5.79 0.80
CA LEU A 76 15.77 6.10 2.02
C LEU A 76 15.68 7.56 2.42
N LYS A 77 15.56 8.48 1.46
CA LYS A 77 15.50 9.92 1.73
C LYS A 77 14.19 10.40 2.39
N TYR A 78 13.18 9.53 2.50
CA TYR A 78 11.86 9.94 3.00
C TYR A 78 11.62 9.66 4.49
N GLY A 79 12.58 9.05 5.19
CA GLY A 79 12.45 8.78 6.62
C GLY A 79 11.27 7.89 6.94
N LEU A 80 11.23 6.68 6.36
CA LEU A 80 10.10 5.76 6.49
C LEU A 80 10.07 4.98 7.80
N SER A 81 11.18 4.94 8.54
CA SER A 81 11.28 4.25 9.83
C SER A 81 10.19 4.70 10.81
N GLY A 82 9.61 3.75 11.54
CA GLY A 82 8.56 3.98 12.52
C GLY A 82 7.17 4.29 11.95
N LYS A 83 7.01 4.41 10.62
CA LYS A 83 5.69 4.58 9.99
C LYS A 83 4.97 3.24 9.86
N LEU A 84 3.64 3.25 9.81
CA LEU A 84 2.85 2.08 9.44
C LEU A 84 3.02 1.79 7.95
N GLY A 85 3.35 0.55 7.61
CA GLY A 85 3.59 0.09 6.25
C GLY A 85 2.59 -0.98 5.81
N GLY A 86 2.19 -0.94 4.55
CA GLY A 86 1.35 -1.96 3.93
C GLY A 86 1.65 -2.12 2.46
N ALA A 87 1.18 -3.22 1.86
CA ALA A 87 1.46 -3.52 0.47
C ALA A 87 0.23 -4.03 -0.29
N PHE A 88 0.21 -3.82 -1.60
CA PHE A 88 -0.78 -4.40 -2.51
C PHE A 88 -0.17 -4.73 -3.86
N ALA A 89 -0.87 -5.55 -4.64
CA ALA A 89 -0.42 -5.90 -5.98
C ALA A 89 -1.56 -5.94 -7.00
N THR A 90 -1.19 -5.80 -8.28
CA THR A 90 -2.06 -6.11 -9.41
C THR A 90 -1.35 -7.13 -10.29
N ALA A 91 -2.07 -8.14 -10.77
CA ALA A 91 -1.51 -9.24 -11.56
C ALA A 91 -2.45 -9.65 -12.68
N ASP A 92 -1.94 -10.31 -13.72
CA ASP A 92 -2.74 -10.87 -14.80
C ASP A 92 -3.36 -12.22 -14.42
N TYR A 93 -2.69 -12.98 -13.56
CA TYR A 93 -3.05 -14.35 -13.20
C TYR A 93 -3.16 -14.55 -11.69
N ILE A 94 -4.12 -15.35 -11.23
CA ILE A 94 -4.32 -15.67 -9.80
C ILE A 94 -3.06 -16.28 -9.19
N HIS A 95 -2.37 -17.17 -9.91
CA HIS A 95 -1.12 -17.80 -9.48
C HIS A 95 0.13 -17.11 -10.07
N GLY A 96 0.01 -15.82 -10.38
CA GLY A 96 1.06 -15.04 -11.04
C GLY A 96 2.13 -14.44 -10.11
N GLY A 97 2.10 -14.74 -8.81
CA GLY A 97 3.09 -14.23 -7.85
C GLY A 97 2.65 -12.94 -7.11
N GLY A 98 1.33 -12.66 -7.05
CA GLY A 98 0.81 -11.49 -6.33
C GLY A 98 1.28 -11.42 -4.88
N GLU A 99 1.16 -12.52 -4.15
CA GLU A 99 1.59 -12.64 -2.75
C GLU A 99 3.10 -12.56 -2.58
N LEU A 100 3.88 -13.08 -3.53
CA LEU A 100 5.34 -12.96 -3.53
C LEU A 100 5.78 -11.51 -3.69
N GLY A 101 5.11 -10.75 -4.57
CA GLY A 101 5.35 -9.33 -4.73
C GLY A 101 5.01 -8.53 -3.47
N ILE A 102 3.84 -8.80 -2.86
CA ILE A 102 3.46 -8.19 -1.58
C ILE A 102 4.51 -8.51 -0.51
N ARG A 103 4.91 -9.77 -0.38
CA ARG A 103 5.92 -10.19 0.59
C ARG A 103 7.25 -9.46 0.38
N THR A 104 7.70 -9.34 -0.86
CA THR A 104 8.91 -8.58 -1.19
C THR A 104 8.82 -7.13 -0.68
N ILE A 105 7.69 -6.45 -0.88
CA ILE A 105 7.51 -5.08 -0.39
C ILE A 105 7.53 -5.03 1.14
N LEU A 106 6.82 -5.93 1.82
CA LEU A 106 6.75 -5.98 3.29
C LEU A 106 8.13 -6.27 3.91
N ASP A 107 8.92 -7.17 3.32
CA ASP A 107 10.27 -7.47 3.78
C ASP A 107 11.18 -6.23 3.69
N HIS A 108 11.11 -5.46 2.60
CA HIS A 108 11.84 -4.19 2.50
C HIS A 108 11.38 -3.16 3.53
N MET A 109 10.06 -3.05 3.78
CA MET A 109 9.53 -2.17 4.81
C MET A 109 10.05 -2.53 6.20
N MET A 110 10.15 -3.82 6.53
CA MET A 110 10.75 -4.28 7.81
C MET A 110 12.22 -3.91 7.90
N VAL A 111 13.00 -4.08 6.84
CA VAL A 111 14.41 -3.64 6.77
C VAL A 111 14.52 -2.13 7.00
N LEU A 112 13.59 -1.34 6.49
CA LEU A 112 13.53 0.12 6.67
C LEU A 112 13.06 0.54 8.08
N GLY A 113 12.71 -0.41 8.96
CA GLY A 113 12.22 -0.14 10.31
C GLY A 113 10.77 0.34 10.38
N MET A 114 9.96 0.02 9.37
CA MET A 114 8.52 0.29 9.38
C MET A 114 7.75 -0.75 10.19
N LEU A 115 6.59 -0.37 10.72
CA LEU A 115 5.63 -1.27 11.35
C LEU A 115 4.72 -1.85 10.27
N THR A 116 4.92 -3.09 9.85
CA THR A 116 4.12 -3.68 8.77
C THR A 116 2.74 -4.16 9.25
N PHE A 117 1.69 -3.83 8.49
CA PHE A 117 0.33 -4.26 8.72
C PHE A 117 -0.33 -4.72 7.42
N SER A 118 -0.91 -5.88 7.43
CA SER A 118 -1.45 -6.54 6.24
C SER A 118 -2.94 -6.26 5.97
N GLY A 119 -3.59 -5.46 6.82
CA GLY A 119 -5.05 -5.36 6.84
C GLY A 119 -5.73 -6.42 7.68
N GLY A 120 -5.00 -7.43 8.14
CA GLY A 120 -5.34 -8.39 9.17
C GLY A 120 -6.50 -9.36 8.89
N GLY A 121 -6.27 -10.64 9.11
CA GLY A 121 -7.33 -11.66 9.03
C GLY A 121 -8.36 -11.57 10.16
N ALA A 122 -8.01 -10.95 11.29
CA ALA A 122 -8.88 -10.81 12.46
C ALA A 122 -9.91 -9.67 12.35
N PHE A 123 -9.83 -8.82 11.32
CA PHE A 123 -10.73 -7.66 11.15
C PHE A 123 -12.02 -7.99 10.38
N GLY A 124 -12.40 -9.26 10.31
CA GLY A 124 -13.63 -9.70 9.66
C GLY A 124 -13.47 -9.92 8.15
N LYS A 125 -14.61 -10.04 7.46
CA LYS A 125 -14.62 -10.24 6.00
C LYS A 125 -14.55 -8.90 5.26
N PRO A 126 -13.91 -8.84 4.09
CA PRO A 126 -13.07 -9.89 3.51
C PRO A 126 -11.81 -10.13 4.34
N VAL A 127 -11.36 -11.40 4.40
CA VAL A 127 -10.09 -11.75 5.08
C VAL A 127 -8.91 -11.33 4.20
N ILE A 128 -7.98 -10.57 4.76
CA ILE A 128 -6.76 -10.13 4.08
C ILE A 128 -5.56 -10.67 4.86
N HIS A 129 -4.74 -11.52 4.24
CA HIS A 129 -3.60 -12.14 4.94
C HIS A 129 -2.33 -11.29 4.86
N LEU A 130 -1.85 -10.94 3.67
CA LEU A 130 -0.61 -10.18 3.48
C LEU A 130 -0.84 -8.79 2.89
N GLY A 131 -1.96 -8.61 2.22
CA GLY A 131 -2.36 -7.43 1.47
C GLY A 131 -3.24 -7.85 0.30
N PRO A 132 -4.03 -6.92 -0.30
CA PRO A 132 -4.93 -7.27 -1.39
C PRO A 132 -4.19 -7.42 -2.72
N VAL A 133 -4.64 -8.40 -3.52
CA VAL A 133 -4.22 -8.59 -4.92
C VAL A 133 -5.45 -8.42 -5.81
N ALA A 134 -5.34 -7.57 -6.85
CA ALA A 134 -6.35 -7.47 -7.88
C ALA A 134 -5.88 -8.14 -9.17
N ILE A 135 -6.77 -8.91 -9.80
CA ILE A 135 -6.53 -9.49 -11.11
C ILE A 135 -7.00 -8.50 -12.18
N ASN A 136 -6.14 -8.16 -13.15
CA ASN A 136 -6.35 -7.10 -14.13
C ASN A 136 -7.66 -7.24 -14.92
N LYS A 137 -8.12 -8.47 -15.17
CA LYS A 137 -9.40 -8.75 -15.83
C LYS A 137 -10.64 -8.42 -14.98
N ASN A 138 -10.47 -8.22 -13.66
CA ASN A 138 -11.55 -8.06 -12.68
C ASN A 138 -11.31 -6.92 -11.70
N LEU A 139 -10.69 -5.83 -12.15
CA LEU A 139 -10.32 -4.71 -11.29
C LEU A 139 -11.51 -4.09 -10.55
N GLU A 140 -12.61 -3.86 -11.24
CA GLU A 140 -13.81 -3.25 -10.64
C GLU A 140 -14.41 -4.11 -9.53
N ALA A 141 -14.43 -5.44 -9.71
CA ALA A 141 -14.87 -6.37 -8.66
C ALA A 141 -13.94 -6.39 -7.44
N SER A 142 -12.67 -5.96 -7.61
CA SER A 142 -11.70 -5.88 -6.52
C SER A 142 -11.75 -4.54 -5.76
N ARG A 143 -12.41 -3.52 -6.31
CA ARG A 143 -12.37 -2.15 -5.77
C ARG A 143 -12.78 -2.08 -4.31
N GLU A 144 -13.89 -2.70 -3.94
CA GLU A 144 -14.40 -2.71 -2.56
C GLU A 144 -13.38 -3.32 -1.58
N LEU A 145 -12.71 -4.42 -1.97
CA LEU A 145 -11.64 -5.03 -1.18
C LEU A 145 -10.52 -4.03 -0.88
N PHE A 146 -10.11 -3.24 -1.87
CA PHE A 146 -9.05 -2.26 -1.73
C PHE A 146 -9.48 -1.06 -0.89
N GLU A 147 -10.73 -0.60 -1.01
CA GLU A 147 -11.29 0.44 -0.13
C GLU A 147 -11.37 -0.04 1.33
N ILE A 148 -11.81 -1.28 1.58
CA ILE A 148 -11.82 -1.88 2.93
C ILE A 148 -10.39 -1.97 3.48
N TYR A 149 -9.42 -2.37 2.66
CA TYR A 149 -8.03 -2.36 3.06
C TYR A 149 -7.55 -0.97 3.47
N GLY A 150 -7.86 0.04 2.68
CA GLY A 150 -7.57 1.44 2.99
C GLY A 150 -8.18 1.89 4.32
N LYS A 151 -9.43 1.56 4.59
CA LYS A 151 -10.11 1.84 5.87
C LYS A 151 -9.37 1.21 7.06
N ARG A 152 -8.97 -0.05 6.94
CA ARG A 152 -8.22 -0.77 7.98
C ARG A 152 -6.86 -0.14 8.25
N MET A 153 -6.11 0.20 7.19
CA MET A 153 -4.82 0.87 7.30
C MET A 153 -4.95 2.22 8.02
N ALA A 154 -5.94 3.03 7.65
CA ALA A 154 -6.18 4.33 8.27
C ALA A 154 -6.59 4.21 9.75
N SER A 155 -7.50 3.29 10.05
CA SER A 155 -7.94 3.05 11.43
C SER A 155 -6.79 2.60 12.33
N GLU A 156 -5.92 1.71 11.83
CA GLU A 156 -4.76 1.24 12.60
C GLU A 156 -3.71 2.34 12.78
N ALA A 157 -3.43 3.13 11.74
CA ALA A 157 -2.54 4.28 11.86
C ALA A 157 -3.02 5.30 12.89
N LEU A 158 -4.33 5.58 12.92
CA LEU A 158 -4.89 6.49 13.93
C LEU A 158 -4.75 5.95 15.34
N LYS A 159 -4.97 4.65 15.57
CA LYS A 159 -4.76 4.03 16.89
C LYS A 159 -3.31 4.14 17.34
N LEU A 160 -2.35 3.89 16.44
CA LEU A 160 -0.93 3.86 16.78
C LEU A 160 -0.34 5.26 17.01
N PHE A 161 -0.81 6.28 16.29
CA PHE A 161 -0.16 7.57 16.25
C PHE A 161 -1.00 8.74 16.78
N THR A 162 -2.23 8.48 17.26
CA THR A 162 -2.98 9.48 18.00
C THR A 162 -2.71 9.29 19.48
N PRO A 163 -2.27 10.34 20.22
CA PRO A 163 -2.09 10.25 21.66
C PRO A 163 -3.39 9.78 22.32
N THR A 164 -3.31 8.75 23.15
CA THR A 164 -4.37 8.41 24.10
C THR A 164 -4.40 9.48 25.17
N CYS A 165 -5.52 10.23 25.28
CA CYS A 165 -5.78 11.13 26.42
C CYS A 165 -5.98 10.34 27.71
#